data_6c911a40c98f033b0eaeb3f6629be7fa
#
_entry.id   6c911a40c98f033b0eaeb3f6629be7fa
#
_cell.length_a   1.000
_cell.length_b   1.000
_cell.length_c   1.000
_cell.angle_alpha   90.00
_cell.angle_beta   90.00
_cell.angle_gamma   90.00
#
_symmetry.space_group_name_H-M   'P 1'
#
loop_
_entity.id
_entity.type
_entity.pdbx_description
1 polymer ?
#
loop_
_entity_poly.entity_id
_entity_poly.type
_entity_poly.pdbx_seq_one_letter_code
_entity_poly.pdbx_strand_id
1 'polypeptide(L)'
;VAVPAQAQIEPPAVVGEYLPATKTPVQHEGAPVPRPFGVEEYGWYISDISSYTGGVYYDVVAGFNDLRENHPDVMAESLDIVVDVNNNADATTIARGQVDAAADDADLLTALSDAFGENLGGHLRTALAENRLPKTRMLLDSGYLSRAGGLASSTLVEKEIFGYARPFEVAPDRITKHTDGGNDDLYELSGTKAFPSGHTNQASWTTTLLAVLLPELAPQLLARGAEAGYNRMVMGVHYPLDVIGGRMTGQAAAGDRWNDPQMRGVLKQAGEEIRKELEWRTGKPLAEAVAEDSAYRSTKAAVAEYTERMTHGFDPVGDTDARLTVPQAAPALLSTAFPELSWDQRARVLAATALPSGYPLDDQTTRGRDAGNWQRINLAAAFAAEVSVGADGALTVNGQPA
;
A
#
# COMPACT_ATOMS: atom_id res chain seq x y z
N VAL A 1 2.39 -3.83 25.14
CA VAL A 1 3.54 -2.96 24.80
C VAL A 1 2.95 -1.62 24.46
N ALA A 2 3.25 -0.57 25.26
CA ALA A 2 2.76 0.77 24.99
C ALA A 2 3.29 1.21 23.62
N VAL A 3 2.39 1.48 22.70
CA VAL A 3 2.73 2.13 21.44
C VAL A 3 3.23 3.53 21.79
N PRO A 4 4.44 3.95 21.38
CA PRO A 4 4.86 5.31 21.63
C PRO A 4 3.85 6.27 21.03
N ALA A 5 3.56 7.37 21.74
CA ALA A 5 2.67 8.41 21.26
C ALA A 5 3.21 8.91 19.91
N GLN A 6 2.53 8.54 18.85
CA GLN A 6 2.89 8.98 17.50
C GLN A 6 2.48 10.45 17.35
N ALA A 7 3.31 11.21 16.65
CA ALA A 7 2.93 12.55 16.26
C ALA A 7 1.56 12.50 15.58
N GLN A 8 0.60 13.24 16.12
CA GLN A 8 -0.70 13.36 15.48
C GLN A 8 -0.50 14.03 14.12
N ILE A 9 -0.84 13.31 13.08
CA ILE A 9 -0.92 13.89 11.75
C ILE A 9 -2.22 14.65 11.71
N GLU A 10 -2.15 15.98 11.60
CA GLU A 10 -3.34 16.78 11.42
C GLU A 10 -3.97 16.49 10.07
N PRO A 11 -5.31 16.45 9.99
CA PRO A 11 -5.99 16.33 8.71
C PRO A 11 -5.56 17.47 7.77
N PRO A 12 -5.51 17.20 6.45
CA PRO A 12 -5.17 18.24 5.49
C PRO A 12 -6.14 19.43 5.59
N ALA A 13 -5.59 20.64 5.64
CA ALA A 13 -6.38 21.86 5.80
C ALA A 13 -7.19 22.25 4.57
N VAL A 14 -6.84 21.71 3.39
CA VAL A 14 -7.49 22.05 2.12
C VAL A 14 -7.47 20.87 1.18
N VAL A 15 -8.59 20.60 0.58
CA VAL A 15 -8.81 19.49 -0.34
C VAL A 15 -8.78 20.00 -1.79
N GLY A 16 -8.00 19.32 -2.61
CA GLY A 16 -8.25 19.23 -4.06
C GLY A 16 -8.09 20.50 -4.91
N GLU A 17 -7.42 21.50 -4.45
CA GLU A 17 -7.41 22.78 -5.19
C GLU A 17 -6.42 22.89 -6.35
N TYR A 18 -5.51 21.90 -6.56
CA TYR A 18 -4.39 22.24 -7.44
C TYR A 18 -3.63 21.08 -8.02
N LEU A 19 -3.12 21.33 -9.20
CA LEU A 19 -2.04 20.56 -9.75
C LEU A 19 -0.75 20.88 -8.98
N PRO A 20 -0.06 19.94 -8.36
CA PRO A 20 1.19 20.19 -7.63
C PRO A 20 2.21 20.98 -8.46
N ALA A 21 2.28 20.69 -9.76
CA ALA A 21 3.17 21.37 -10.69
C ALA A 21 2.85 22.87 -10.90
N THR A 22 1.67 23.35 -10.51
CA THR A 22 1.28 24.76 -10.67
C THR A 22 1.65 25.65 -9.50
N LYS A 23 2.02 25.05 -8.35
CA LYS A 23 2.45 25.79 -7.17
C LYS A 23 3.94 26.12 -7.22
N THR A 24 4.30 27.36 -6.89
CA THR A 24 5.68 27.77 -6.79
C THR A 24 6.33 27.18 -5.53
N PRO A 25 7.41 26.39 -5.67
CA PRO A 25 8.12 25.86 -4.52
C PRO A 25 8.83 26.97 -3.73
N VAL A 26 8.88 26.82 -2.41
CA VAL A 26 9.74 27.65 -1.56
C VAL A 26 11.20 27.31 -1.87
N GLN A 27 12.03 28.34 -2.09
CA GLN A 27 13.45 28.17 -2.42
C GLN A 27 14.30 28.30 -1.15
N HIS A 28 15.33 27.48 -1.05
CA HIS A 28 16.34 27.57 0.00
C HIS A 28 17.73 27.52 -0.62
N GLU A 29 18.64 28.33 -0.09
CA GLU A 29 20.01 28.33 -0.53
C GLU A 29 20.68 26.98 -0.26
N GLY A 30 21.36 26.43 -1.27
CA GLY A 30 22.04 25.14 -1.18
C GLY A 30 21.15 23.91 -1.24
N ALA A 31 19.80 24.10 -1.32
CA ALA A 31 18.86 23.00 -1.42
C ALA A 31 18.77 22.46 -2.86
N PRO A 32 18.31 21.20 -3.02
CA PRO A 32 17.91 20.70 -4.34
C PRO A 32 16.85 21.63 -4.96
N VAL A 33 16.94 21.84 -6.28
CA VAL A 33 15.97 22.69 -6.99
C VAL A 33 14.77 21.85 -7.39
N PRO A 34 13.57 22.12 -6.85
CA PRO A 34 12.37 21.38 -7.24
C PRO A 34 11.99 21.68 -8.69
N ARG A 35 11.75 20.61 -9.46
CA ARG A 35 11.33 20.73 -10.85
C ARG A 35 10.19 19.76 -11.14
N PRO A 36 9.05 20.21 -11.68
CA PRO A 36 8.01 19.30 -12.16
C PRO A 36 8.50 18.49 -13.35
N PHE A 37 7.74 17.44 -13.73
CA PHE A 37 8.01 16.74 -14.98
C PHE A 37 7.88 17.66 -16.18
N GLY A 38 8.74 17.44 -17.19
CA GLY A 38 8.64 18.11 -18.46
C GLY A 38 7.49 17.56 -19.32
N VAL A 39 7.16 18.31 -20.38
CA VAL A 39 6.07 17.90 -21.31
C VAL A 39 6.37 16.55 -21.97
N GLU A 40 7.63 16.25 -22.20
CA GLU A 40 8.11 15.01 -22.80
C GLU A 40 7.81 13.77 -21.95
N GLU A 41 7.63 13.93 -20.64
CA GLU A 41 7.37 12.81 -19.72
C GLU A 41 5.86 12.57 -19.51
N TYR A 42 4.97 13.44 -19.99
CA TYR A 42 3.54 13.33 -19.72
C TYR A 42 2.94 12.01 -20.22
N GLY A 43 3.38 11.52 -21.36
CA GLY A 43 2.94 10.23 -21.89
C GLY A 43 3.43 9.03 -21.10
N TRP A 44 4.45 9.20 -20.26
CA TRP A 44 5.09 8.10 -19.54
C TRP A 44 4.32 7.67 -18.29
N TYR A 45 3.62 8.59 -17.66
CA TYR A 45 2.90 8.32 -16.41
C TYR A 45 1.37 8.30 -16.55
N ILE A 46 0.84 8.44 -17.75
CA ILE A 46 -0.61 8.35 -18.00
C ILE A 46 -1.02 6.99 -18.59
N SER A 47 -0.06 6.07 -18.77
CA SER A 47 -0.32 4.72 -19.28
C SER A 47 -1.08 3.88 -18.26
N ASP A 48 -2.13 3.22 -18.70
CA ASP A 48 -2.95 2.29 -17.92
C ASP A 48 -2.79 0.87 -18.44
N ILE A 49 -1.56 0.37 -18.42
CA ILE A 49 -1.23 -1.00 -18.83
C ILE A 49 -1.48 -1.96 -17.67
N SER A 50 -2.16 -3.07 -17.94
CA SER A 50 -2.31 -4.19 -17.01
C SER A 50 -1.81 -5.48 -17.65
N SER A 51 -1.10 -6.29 -16.89
CA SER A 51 -0.66 -7.62 -17.29
C SER A 51 -1.78 -8.68 -17.17
N TYR A 52 -2.93 -8.33 -16.61
CA TYR A 52 -4.05 -9.24 -16.40
C TYR A 52 -5.12 -9.10 -17.48
N THR A 53 -5.66 -10.24 -17.93
CA THR A 53 -6.69 -10.31 -18.95
C THR A 53 -8.10 -10.43 -18.34
N GLY A 54 -9.11 -9.99 -19.04
CA GLY A 54 -10.51 -10.16 -18.63
C GLY A 54 -11.09 -9.07 -17.76
N GLY A 55 -10.33 -8.06 -17.49
CA GLY A 55 -10.65 -6.91 -16.63
C GLY A 55 -9.34 -6.35 -16.12
N VAL A 56 -9.32 -5.18 -15.55
CA VAL A 56 -8.08 -4.53 -15.18
C VAL A 56 -7.32 -5.34 -14.13
N TYR A 57 -7.93 -5.56 -12.97
CA TYR A 57 -7.36 -6.41 -11.92
C TYR A 57 -8.39 -7.41 -11.39
N TYR A 58 -9.42 -7.70 -12.17
CA TYR A 58 -10.47 -8.64 -11.80
C TYR A 58 -9.90 -10.02 -11.43
N ASP A 59 -8.99 -10.54 -12.26
CA ASP A 59 -8.41 -11.87 -12.05
C ASP A 59 -7.62 -11.96 -10.72
N VAL A 60 -7.05 -10.85 -10.26
CA VAL A 60 -6.33 -10.79 -8.98
C VAL A 60 -7.24 -11.12 -7.81
N VAL A 61 -8.49 -10.70 -7.86
CA VAL A 61 -9.46 -10.81 -6.75
C VAL A 61 -10.67 -11.69 -7.08
N ALA A 62 -10.62 -12.43 -8.18
CA ALA A 62 -11.73 -13.27 -8.65
C ALA A 62 -12.12 -14.37 -7.63
N GLY A 63 -11.21 -14.76 -6.73
CA GLY A 63 -11.50 -15.68 -5.64
C GLY A 63 -12.64 -15.23 -4.72
N PHE A 64 -13.01 -13.97 -4.74
CA PHE A 64 -14.17 -13.47 -4.01
C PHE A 64 -15.49 -14.14 -4.42
N ASN A 65 -15.63 -14.53 -5.68
CA ASN A 65 -16.80 -15.24 -6.15
C ASN A 65 -16.99 -16.59 -5.46
N ASP A 66 -15.92 -17.35 -5.34
CA ASP A 66 -15.95 -18.65 -4.64
C ASP A 66 -16.31 -18.48 -3.16
N LEU A 67 -15.76 -17.47 -2.49
CA LEU A 67 -16.11 -17.16 -1.11
C LEU A 67 -17.60 -16.86 -0.94
N ARG A 68 -18.15 -16.03 -1.84
CA ARG A 68 -19.59 -15.69 -1.80
C ARG A 68 -20.50 -16.88 -2.04
N GLU A 69 -20.13 -17.75 -2.94
CA GLU A 69 -20.95 -18.87 -3.39
C GLU A 69 -20.84 -20.08 -2.44
N ASN A 70 -19.64 -20.37 -1.96
CA ASN A 70 -19.31 -21.64 -1.31
C ASN A 70 -18.90 -21.51 0.16
N HIS A 71 -18.61 -20.29 0.65
CA HIS A 71 -18.12 -20.03 2.00
C HIS A 71 -18.94 -18.95 2.75
N PRO A 72 -20.25 -19.18 2.98
CA PRO A 72 -21.08 -18.21 3.70
C PRO A 72 -20.64 -17.97 5.14
N ASP A 73 -19.95 -18.93 5.75
CA ASP A 73 -19.30 -18.80 7.06
C ASP A 73 -18.18 -17.76 7.05
N VAL A 74 -17.33 -17.75 6.02
CA VAL A 74 -16.29 -16.73 5.84
C VAL A 74 -16.89 -15.35 5.64
N MET A 75 -17.98 -15.25 4.87
CA MET A 75 -18.68 -13.99 4.65
C MET A 75 -19.28 -13.45 5.94
N ALA A 76 -19.85 -14.32 6.79
CA ALA A 76 -20.36 -13.93 8.10
C ALA A 76 -19.24 -13.52 9.05
N GLU A 77 -18.14 -14.27 9.10
CA GLU A 77 -16.95 -13.93 9.88
C GLU A 77 -16.35 -12.57 9.46
N SER A 78 -16.35 -12.29 8.16
CA SER A 78 -15.89 -11.00 7.62
C SER A 78 -16.69 -9.82 8.18
N LEU A 79 -18.00 -9.94 8.32
CA LEU A 79 -18.83 -8.95 8.99
C LEU A 79 -18.52 -8.86 10.49
N ASP A 80 -18.38 -9.98 11.16
CA ASP A 80 -18.07 -10.01 12.60
C ASP A 80 -16.74 -9.35 12.92
N ILE A 81 -15.71 -9.56 12.09
CA ILE A 81 -14.41 -8.93 12.23
C ILE A 81 -14.52 -7.40 12.14
N VAL A 82 -15.19 -6.88 11.13
CA VAL A 82 -15.31 -5.42 11.00
C VAL A 82 -16.12 -4.81 12.14
N VAL A 83 -17.16 -5.48 12.59
CA VAL A 83 -17.94 -5.05 13.76
C VAL A 83 -17.06 -4.97 15.01
N ASP A 84 -16.25 -5.99 15.24
CA ASP A 84 -15.35 -6.04 16.39
C ASP A 84 -14.27 -4.94 16.31
N VAL A 85 -13.60 -4.80 15.18
CA VAL A 85 -12.59 -3.75 14.96
C VAL A 85 -13.17 -2.36 15.14
N ASN A 86 -14.33 -2.09 14.55
CA ASN A 86 -15.01 -0.79 14.63
C ASN A 86 -15.41 -0.42 16.08
N ASN A 87 -16.01 -1.35 16.80
CA ASN A 87 -16.56 -1.06 18.12
C ASN A 87 -15.50 -1.09 19.24
N ASN A 88 -14.36 -1.77 19.05
CA ASN A 88 -13.29 -1.87 20.04
C ASN A 88 -12.10 -0.90 19.80
N ALA A 89 -12.17 -0.08 18.76
CA ALA A 89 -11.13 0.91 18.49
C ALA A 89 -11.07 1.97 19.58
N ASP A 90 -9.86 2.29 20.03
CA ASP A 90 -9.65 3.40 20.96
C ASP A 90 -9.67 4.76 20.26
N ALA A 91 -9.67 5.83 21.03
CA ALA A 91 -9.75 7.20 20.51
C ALA A 91 -8.59 7.55 19.56
N THR A 92 -7.40 7.06 19.85
CA THR A 92 -6.21 7.29 19.01
C THR A 92 -6.36 6.59 17.66
N THR A 93 -6.79 5.34 17.67
CA THR A 93 -7.03 4.55 16.45
C THR A 93 -8.12 5.17 15.59
N ILE A 94 -9.22 5.62 16.22
CA ILE A 94 -10.30 6.31 15.52
C ILE A 94 -9.81 7.60 14.86
N ALA A 95 -9.02 8.41 15.56
CA ALA A 95 -8.46 9.64 15.01
C ALA A 95 -7.56 9.38 13.80
N ARG A 96 -6.73 8.35 13.85
CA ARG A 96 -5.91 7.91 12.72
C ARG A 96 -6.75 7.44 11.55
N GLY A 97 -7.82 6.70 11.82
CA GLY A 97 -8.77 6.26 10.80
C GLY A 97 -9.48 7.43 10.10
N GLN A 98 -9.81 8.47 10.82
CA GLN A 98 -10.40 9.70 10.27
C GLN A 98 -9.40 10.44 9.36
N VAL A 99 -8.14 10.54 9.76
CA VAL A 99 -7.08 11.12 8.92
C VAL A 99 -6.90 10.33 7.63
N ASP A 100 -6.81 9.02 7.71
CA ASP A 100 -6.66 8.16 6.53
C ASP A 100 -7.89 8.22 5.62
N ALA A 101 -9.08 8.34 6.17
CA ALA A 101 -10.30 8.49 5.38
C ALA A 101 -10.29 9.79 4.56
N ALA A 102 -9.84 10.89 5.14
CA ALA A 102 -9.74 12.18 4.46
C ALA A 102 -8.60 12.23 3.42
N ALA A 103 -7.59 11.40 3.57
CA ALA A 103 -6.40 11.37 2.71
C ALA A 103 -6.67 10.84 1.29
N ASP A 104 -7.82 10.23 1.02
CA ASP A 104 -8.17 9.75 -0.32
C ASP A 104 -8.31 10.89 -1.33
N ASP A 105 -8.79 12.03 -0.89
CA ASP A 105 -9.02 13.20 -1.74
C ASP A 105 -7.79 14.08 -1.86
N ALA A 106 -6.98 14.18 -0.81
CA ALA A 106 -5.78 15.01 -0.79
C ALA A 106 -4.81 14.59 0.32
N ASP A 107 -3.53 14.87 0.10
CA ASP A 107 -2.46 14.74 1.10
C ASP A 107 -2.24 13.32 1.67
N LEU A 108 -2.39 12.30 0.85
CA LEU A 108 -2.05 10.92 1.21
C LEU A 108 -0.59 10.82 1.71
N LEU A 109 0.35 11.49 1.03
CA LEU A 109 1.75 11.49 1.45
C LEU A 109 1.94 12.10 2.84
N THR A 110 1.20 13.16 3.18
CA THR A 110 1.20 13.73 4.53
C THR A 110 0.66 12.72 5.54
N ALA A 111 -0.44 12.05 5.25
CA ALA A 111 -1.01 11.02 6.12
C ALA A 111 -0.06 9.82 6.33
N LEU A 112 0.70 9.45 5.31
CA LEU A 112 1.66 8.33 5.37
C LEU A 112 3.04 8.74 5.92
N SER A 113 3.28 10.02 6.17
CA SER A 113 4.61 10.55 6.46
C SER A 113 5.25 10.00 7.75
N ASP A 114 4.45 9.59 8.72
CA ASP A 114 4.95 8.98 9.96
C ASP A 114 5.69 7.65 9.73
N ALA A 115 5.44 6.98 8.63
CA ALA A 115 6.20 5.80 8.22
C ALA A 115 7.70 6.08 8.02
N PHE A 116 8.06 7.32 7.74
CA PHE A 116 9.45 7.75 7.56
C PHE A 116 10.23 7.88 8.88
N GLY A 117 9.53 7.87 10.01
CA GLY A 117 10.09 8.14 11.33
C GLY A 117 9.73 9.56 11.82
N GLU A 118 10.01 9.84 13.08
CA GLU A 118 9.61 11.10 13.70
C GLU A 118 10.28 12.31 13.02
N ASN A 119 11.59 12.28 12.88
CA ASN A 119 12.37 13.39 12.31
C ASN A 119 12.20 13.46 10.78
N LEU A 120 12.41 12.36 10.09
CA LEU A 120 12.26 12.32 8.63
C LEU A 120 10.82 12.59 8.19
N GLY A 121 9.84 12.09 8.91
CA GLY A 121 8.42 12.39 8.65
C GLY A 121 8.11 13.87 8.80
N GLY A 122 8.67 14.53 9.79
CA GLY A 122 8.58 15.99 9.97
C GLY A 122 9.19 16.76 8.80
N HIS A 123 10.36 16.37 8.35
CA HIS A 123 11.00 16.96 7.17
C HIS A 123 10.20 16.73 5.89
N LEU A 124 9.62 15.55 5.72
CA LEU A 124 8.76 15.24 4.59
C LEU A 124 7.53 16.15 4.58
N ARG A 125 6.83 16.29 5.69
CA ARG A 125 5.66 17.17 5.80
C ARG A 125 6.02 18.63 5.48
N THR A 126 7.15 19.11 5.97
CA THR A 126 7.62 20.47 5.64
C THR A 126 7.91 20.61 4.16
N ALA A 127 8.59 19.65 3.54
CA ALA A 127 8.88 19.67 2.12
C ALA A 127 7.60 19.66 1.26
N LEU A 128 6.60 18.89 1.66
CA LEU A 128 5.29 18.86 1.00
C LEU A 128 4.57 20.21 1.14
N ALA A 129 4.55 20.80 2.33
CA ALA A 129 3.95 22.10 2.59
C ALA A 129 4.64 23.22 1.78
N GLU A 130 5.93 23.12 1.55
CA GLU A 130 6.72 24.06 0.75
C GLU A 130 6.65 23.79 -0.77
N ASN A 131 5.88 22.81 -1.21
CA ASN A 131 5.74 22.38 -2.61
C ASN A 131 7.08 21.99 -3.28
N ARG A 132 7.97 21.39 -2.50
CA ARG A 132 9.32 21.06 -2.96
C ARG A 132 9.45 19.65 -3.57
N LEU A 133 8.36 18.89 -3.61
CA LEU A 133 8.31 17.52 -4.13
C LEU A 133 7.27 17.37 -5.26
N PRO A 134 7.36 18.15 -6.35
CA PRO A 134 6.34 18.15 -7.39
C PRO A 134 6.25 16.81 -8.13
N LYS A 135 7.36 16.12 -8.37
CA LYS A 135 7.36 14.82 -9.04
C LYS A 135 6.76 13.73 -8.17
N THR A 136 7.14 13.71 -6.90
CA THR A 136 6.61 12.76 -5.91
C THR A 136 5.10 12.93 -5.74
N ARG A 137 4.62 14.17 -5.62
CA ARG A 137 3.18 14.46 -5.55
C ARG A 137 2.44 13.99 -6.79
N MET A 138 2.97 14.29 -7.98
CA MET A 138 2.33 13.95 -9.25
C MET A 138 2.08 12.45 -9.39
N LEU A 139 3.02 11.63 -8.93
CA LEU A 139 2.95 10.17 -9.12
C LEU A 139 2.30 9.46 -7.93
N LEU A 140 2.54 9.90 -6.70
CA LEU A 140 2.34 9.09 -5.50
C LEU A 140 1.34 9.68 -4.50
N ASP A 141 0.91 10.92 -4.68
CA ASP A 141 -0.10 11.52 -3.81
C ASP A 141 -1.52 11.07 -4.20
N SER A 142 -2.50 11.44 -3.37
CA SER A 142 -3.90 11.09 -3.58
C SER A 142 -4.59 11.90 -4.69
N GLY A 143 -5.78 11.46 -5.02
CA GLY A 143 -6.68 12.12 -5.96
C GLY A 143 -6.41 11.78 -7.42
N TYR A 144 -7.17 12.41 -8.30
CA TYR A 144 -7.14 12.15 -9.75
C TYR A 144 -5.83 12.53 -10.42
N LEU A 145 -4.97 13.26 -9.72
CA LEU A 145 -3.68 13.71 -10.25
C LEU A 145 -2.58 12.69 -10.09
N SER A 146 -2.72 11.77 -9.15
CA SER A 146 -1.77 10.68 -8.99
C SER A 146 -1.82 9.73 -10.20
N ARG A 147 -0.68 9.43 -10.77
CA ARG A 147 -0.58 8.67 -12.01
C ARG A 147 0.15 7.33 -11.88
N ALA A 148 0.89 7.12 -10.81
CA ALA A 148 1.64 5.86 -10.66
C ALA A 148 0.73 4.64 -10.55
N GLY A 149 -0.45 4.77 -9.93
CA GLY A 149 -1.47 3.72 -9.94
C GLY A 149 -2.18 3.55 -11.28
N GLY A 150 -2.33 4.65 -12.03
CA GLY A 150 -3.09 4.70 -13.27
C GLY A 150 -4.60 4.66 -13.04
N LEU A 151 -5.38 5.04 -14.05
CA LEU A 151 -6.84 4.99 -13.97
C LEU A 151 -7.36 3.56 -13.98
N ALA A 152 -6.77 2.70 -14.79
CA ALA A 152 -7.16 1.31 -14.92
C ALA A 152 -6.84 0.47 -13.66
N SER A 153 -5.96 0.91 -12.80
CA SER A 153 -5.66 0.25 -11.53
C SER A 153 -6.53 0.71 -10.35
N SER A 154 -7.48 1.62 -10.60
CA SER A 154 -8.52 1.91 -9.62
C SER A 154 -9.43 0.69 -9.43
N THR A 155 -10.13 0.62 -8.30
CA THR A 155 -11.03 -0.50 -8.01
C THR A 155 -12.46 -0.31 -8.55
N LEU A 156 -12.69 0.73 -9.33
CA LEU A 156 -14.04 1.11 -9.76
C LEU A 156 -14.74 0.03 -10.58
N VAL A 157 -14.04 -0.54 -11.56
CA VAL A 157 -14.60 -1.58 -12.44
C VAL A 157 -14.94 -2.84 -11.64
N GLU A 158 -14.03 -3.30 -10.81
CA GLU A 158 -14.22 -4.47 -9.96
C GLU A 158 -15.37 -4.26 -8.96
N LYS A 159 -15.46 -3.08 -8.36
CA LYS A 159 -16.56 -2.74 -7.44
C LYS A 159 -17.93 -2.88 -8.10
N GLU A 160 -18.09 -2.40 -9.31
CA GLU A 160 -19.35 -2.50 -10.05
C GLU A 160 -19.66 -3.95 -10.44
N ILE A 161 -18.66 -4.74 -10.81
CA ILE A 161 -18.83 -6.16 -11.15
C ILE A 161 -19.28 -6.97 -9.92
N PHE A 162 -18.62 -6.80 -8.78
CA PHE A 162 -18.93 -7.55 -7.57
C PHE A 162 -20.21 -7.05 -6.87
N GLY A 163 -20.48 -5.77 -6.93
CA GLY A 163 -21.73 -5.19 -6.42
C GLY A 163 -21.98 -5.41 -4.92
N TYR A 164 -20.93 -5.48 -4.09
CA TYR A 164 -21.03 -5.86 -2.69
C TYR A 164 -21.33 -4.66 -1.77
N ALA A 165 -22.36 -4.79 -0.92
CA ALA A 165 -22.83 -3.73 -0.04
C ALA A 165 -21.90 -3.52 1.16
N ARG A 166 -21.76 -2.28 1.64
CA ARG A 166 -20.86 -1.92 2.74
C ARG A 166 -21.36 -2.36 4.10
N PRO A 167 -20.44 -2.61 5.09
CA PRO A 167 -20.82 -3.06 6.42
C PRO A 167 -21.79 -2.14 7.14
N PHE A 168 -21.58 -0.82 7.09
CA PHE A 168 -22.45 0.14 7.77
C PHE A 168 -23.84 0.25 7.17
N GLU A 169 -24.03 -0.21 5.93
CA GLU A 169 -25.32 -0.29 5.27
C GLU A 169 -26.06 -1.60 5.57
N VAL A 170 -25.30 -2.71 5.65
CA VAL A 170 -25.86 -4.05 5.90
C VAL A 170 -26.24 -4.25 7.37
N ALA A 171 -25.43 -3.72 8.27
CA ALA A 171 -25.58 -3.89 9.71
C ALA A 171 -25.48 -2.55 10.44
N PRO A 172 -26.38 -1.58 10.14
CA PRO A 172 -26.31 -0.23 10.70
C PRO A 172 -26.38 -0.21 12.23
N ASP A 173 -27.08 -1.17 12.83
CA ASP A 173 -27.22 -1.28 14.29
C ASP A 173 -25.97 -1.86 14.98
N ARG A 174 -25.06 -2.43 14.23
CA ARG A 174 -23.82 -3.05 14.75
C ARG A 174 -22.58 -2.19 14.51
N ILE A 175 -22.61 -1.26 13.58
CA ILE A 175 -21.47 -0.40 13.20
C ILE A 175 -21.67 0.99 13.79
N THR A 176 -20.63 1.47 14.47
CA THR A 176 -20.56 2.85 14.97
C THR A 176 -19.92 3.74 13.90
N LYS A 177 -20.63 4.81 13.50
CA LYS A 177 -20.06 5.83 12.62
C LYS A 177 -19.17 6.78 13.44
N HIS A 178 -17.89 6.81 13.12
CA HIS A 178 -16.91 7.69 13.78
C HIS A 178 -16.74 8.99 12.99
N THR A 179 -17.70 9.90 13.15
CA THR A 179 -17.69 11.18 12.44
C THR A 179 -16.75 12.19 13.09
N ASP A 180 -16.22 13.09 12.28
CA ASP A 180 -15.36 14.19 12.70
C ASP A 180 -16.25 15.40 13.05
N GLY A 181 -16.57 15.57 14.35
CA GLY A 181 -17.31 16.73 14.86
C GLY A 181 -18.69 16.95 14.23
N GLY A 182 -19.32 15.91 13.73
CA GLY A 182 -20.59 15.96 13.03
C GLY A 182 -20.50 16.02 11.51
N ASN A 183 -19.30 15.90 10.97
CA ASN A 183 -19.10 15.77 9.53
C ASN A 183 -19.36 14.33 9.08
N ASP A 184 -20.39 14.13 8.25
CA ASP A 184 -20.76 12.85 7.69
C ASP A 184 -20.04 12.52 6.37
N ASP A 185 -19.14 13.39 5.89
CA ASP A 185 -18.46 13.20 4.59
C ASP A 185 -17.69 11.87 4.51
N LEU A 186 -17.18 11.37 5.65
CA LEU A 186 -16.53 10.06 5.72
C LEU A 186 -17.45 8.90 5.34
N TYR A 187 -18.76 9.12 5.33
CA TYR A 187 -19.80 8.14 5.05
C TYR A 187 -20.65 8.50 3.83
N GLU A 188 -20.27 9.49 3.04
CA GLU A 188 -20.83 9.77 1.70
C GLU A 188 -20.52 8.65 0.70
N LEU A 189 -20.39 7.44 1.22
CA LEU A 189 -20.15 6.20 0.50
C LEU A 189 -21.44 5.37 0.36
N SER A 190 -22.56 5.84 0.91
CA SER A 190 -23.84 5.17 0.85
C SER A 190 -24.26 4.90 -0.60
N GLY A 191 -24.63 3.66 -0.89
CA GLY A 191 -24.94 3.20 -2.24
C GLY A 191 -23.72 2.86 -3.10
N THR A 192 -22.51 3.17 -2.66
CA THR A 192 -21.29 2.73 -3.33
C THR A 192 -20.91 1.30 -2.91
N LYS A 193 -20.09 0.63 -3.72
CA LYS A 193 -19.75 -0.78 -3.52
C LYS A 193 -18.50 -0.94 -2.65
N ALA A 194 -18.43 -2.07 -1.94
CA ALA A 194 -17.39 -2.32 -0.94
C ALA A 194 -16.15 -2.99 -1.52
N PHE A 195 -16.31 -4.06 -2.30
CA PHE A 195 -15.20 -4.93 -2.70
C PHE A 195 -14.69 -4.63 -4.12
N PRO A 196 -13.37 -4.50 -4.28
CA PRO A 196 -12.32 -4.36 -3.27
C PRO A 196 -12.17 -2.90 -2.78
N SER A 197 -11.47 -2.69 -1.66
CA SER A 197 -11.28 -1.35 -1.08
C SER A 197 -10.39 -0.45 -1.94
N GLY A 198 -10.93 0.70 -2.36
CA GLY A 198 -10.19 1.71 -3.13
C GLY A 198 -9.12 2.43 -2.32
N HIS A 199 -9.41 2.84 -1.10
CA HIS A 199 -8.43 3.45 -0.19
C HIS A 199 -7.26 2.50 0.10
N THR A 200 -7.55 1.23 0.37
CA THR A 200 -6.51 0.22 0.58
C THR A 200 -5.69 -0.02 -0.68
N ASN A 201 -6.32 -0.08 -1.83
CA ASN A 201 -5.64 -0.19 -3.12
C ASN A 201 -4.63 0.94 -3.29
N GLN A 202 -5.06 2.19 -3.12
CA GLN A 202 -4.21 3.35 -3.29
C GLN A 202 -3.08 3.41 -2.26
N ALA A 203 -3.37 3.20 -0.98
CA ALA A 203 -2.34 3.15 0.06
C ALA A 203 -1.32 2.04 -0.22
N SER A 204 -1.77 0.89 -0.72
CA SER A 204 -0.90 -0.26 -1.03
C SER A 204 0.03 0.00 -2.21
N TRP A 205 -0.47 0.52 -3.35
CA TRP A 205 0.44 0.78 -4.45
C TRP A 205 1.37 1.95 -4.17
N THR A 206 0.92 2.99 -3.45
CA THR A 206 1.76 4.12 -3.05
C THR A 206 2.89 3.68 -2.11
N THR A 207 2.58 2.96 -1.04
CA THR A 207 3.60 2.49 -0.10
C THR A 207 4.51 1.43 -0.69
N THR A 208 4.00 0.57 -1.56
CA THR A 208 4.82 -0.41 -2.27
C THR A 208 5.83 0.27 -3.19
N LEU A 209 5.41 1.26 -3.98
CA LEU A 209 6.33 2.01 -4.84
C LEU A 209 7.32 2.84 -4.02
N LEU A 210 6.88 3.48 -2.94
CA LEU A 210 7.81 4.15 -2.01
C LEU A 210 8.82 3.19 -1.40
N ALA A 211 8.42 1.98 -1.03
CA ALA A 211 9.31 0.94 -0.52
C ALA A 211 10.37 0.53 -1.56
N VAL A 212 9.99 0.43 -2.82
CA VAL A 212 10.94 0.18 -3.93
C VAL A 212 11.92 1.33 -4.09
N LEU A 213 11.44 2.58 -4.02
CA LEU A 213 12.27 3.77 -4.20
C LEU A 213 13.17 4.06 -2.99
N LEU A 214 12.71 3.74 -1.78
CA LEU A 214 13.38 3.99 -0.50
C LEU A 214 13.43 2.69 0.31
N PRO A 215 14.21 1.69 -0.13
CA PRO A 215 14.22 0.36 0.50
C PRO A 215 14.70 0.39 1.97
N GLU A 216 15.42 1.43 2.40
CA GLU A 216 15.80 1.66 3.79
C GLU A 216 14.61 1.79 4.73
N LEU A 217 13.45 2.16 4.21
CA LEU A 217 12.19 2.35 4.94
C LEU A 217 11.10 1.33 4.55
N ALA A 218 11.43 0.36 3.72
CA ALA A 218 10.43 -0.50 3.10
C ALA A 218 9.50 -1.21 4.09
N PRO A 219 9.96 -1.88 5.16
CA PRO A 219 9.05 -2.53 6.09
C PRO A 219 8.08 -1.56 6.77
N GLN A 220 8.56 -0.38 7.15
CA GLN A 220 7.77 0.66 7.81
C GLN A 220 6.71 1.23 6.86
N LEU A 221 7.09 1.54 5.63
CA LEU A 221 6.17 2.04 4.60
C LEU A 221 5.07 1.02 4.31
N LEU A 222 5.42 -0.23 4.13
CA LEU A 222 4.47 -1.31 3.86
C LEU A 222 3.52 -1.54 5.04
N ALA A 223 4.03 -1.54 6.26
CA ALA A 223 3.22 -1.65 7.48
C ALA A 223 2.23 -0.47 7.61
N ARG A 224 2.67 0.74 7.28
CA ARG A 224 1.80 1.92 7.32
C ARG A 224 0.68 1.85 6.27
N GLY A 225 0.98 1.35 5.08
CA GLY A 225 -0.04 1.08 4.06
C GLY A 225 -1.07 0.06 4.52
N ALA A 226 -0.62 -1.00 5.21
CA ALA A 226 -1.50 -1.99 5.80
C ALA A 226 -2.37 -1.41 6.93
N GLU A 227 -1.82 -0.50 7.74
CA GLU A 227 -2.60 0.24 8.75
C GLU A 227 -3.71 1.07 8.11
N ALA A 228 -3.43 1.76 6.99
CA ALA A 228 -4.44 2.52 6.27
C ALA A 228 -5.61 1.64 5.81
N GLY A 229 -5.33 0.43 5.37
CA GLY A 229 -6.37 -0.57 5.06
C GLY A 229 -7.15 -1.01 6.30
N TYR A 230 -6.46 -1.33 7.38
CA TYR A 230 -7.09 -1.67 8.67
C TYR A 230 -8.01 -0.56 9.16
N ASN A 231 -7.62 0.69 9.00
CA ASN A 231 -8.42 1.85 9.41
C ASN A 231 -9.75 1.98 8.66
N ARG A 232 -9.89 1.36 7.49
CA ARG A 232 -11.20 1.28 6.79
C ARG A 232 -12.18 0.39 7.55
N MET A 233 -11.70 -0.63 8.25
CA MET A 233 -12.54 -1.42 9.17
C MET A 233 -12.86 -0.64 10.45
N VAL A 234 -11.91 0.12 10.97
CA VAL A 234 -12.16 1.04 12.11
C VAL A 234 -13.31 1.98 11.81
N MET A 235 -13.37 2.53 10.61
CA MET A 235 -14.48 3.39 10.15
C MET A 235 -15.76 2.59 9.85
N GLY A 236 -15.72 1.27 9.80
CA GLY A 236 -16.88 0.43 9.49
C GLY A 236 -17.37 0.49 8.05
N VAL A 237 -16.55 0.95 7.13
CA VAL A 237 -16.88 1.13 5.71
C VAL A 237 -16.43 0.00 4.81
N HIS A 238 -15.54 -0.87 5.29
CA HIS A 238 -15.02 -2.03 4.56
C HIS A 238 -14.90 -3.27 5.45
N TYR A 239 -15.13 -4.43 4.85
CA TYR A 239 -14.83 -5.73 5.44
C TYR A 239 -13.32 -6.05 5.33
N PRO A 240 -12.80 -6.97 6.17
CA PRO A 240 -11.42 -7.45 6.00
C PRO A 240 -11.15 -8.04 4.62
N LEU A 241 -12.11 -8.71 3.99
CA LEU A 241 -11.96 -9.22 2.61
C LEU A 241 -11.75 -8.09 1.60
N ASP A 242 -12.43 -6.96 1.76
CA ASP A 242 -12.24 -5.78 0.89
C ASP A 242 -10.83 -5.23 1.02
N VAL A 243 -10.31 -5.21 2.25
CA VAL A 243 -8.96 -4.73 2.57
C VAL A 243 -7.90 -5.66 1.99
N ILE A 244 -8.07 -6.96 2.13
CA ILE A 244 -7.18 -7.96 1.51
C ILE A 244 -7.18 -7.79 -0.01
N GLY A 245 -8.36 -7.68 -0.62
CA GLY A 245 -8.49 -7.46 -2.06
C GLY A 245 -7.85 -6.16 -2.53
N GLY A 246 -8.02 -5.09 -1.76
CA GLY A 246 -7.38 -3.78 -2.04
C GLY A 246 -5.86 -3.85 -1.99
N ARG A 247 -5.30 -4.56 -1.02
CA ARG A 247 -3.85 -4.83 -0.95
C ARG A 247 -3.37 -5.61 -2.18
N MET A 248 -4.07 -6.68 -2.54
CA MET A 248 -3.71 -7.53 -3.67
C MET A 248 -3.68 -6.73 -4.98
N THR A 249 -4.72 -5.97 -5.27
CA THR A 249 -4.78 -5.14 -6.47
C THR A 249 -3.76 -4.00 -6.44
N GLY A 250 -3.52 -3.41 -5.28
CA GLY A 250 -2.51 -2.36 -5.10
C GLY A 250 -1.09 -2.86 -5.34
N GLN A 251 -0.74 -4.04 -4.85
CA GLN A 251 0.56 -4.67 -5.11
C GLN A 251 0.71 -5.04 -6.59
N ALA A 252 -0.33 -5.58 -7.21
CA ALA A 252 -0.33 -5.89 -8.63
C ALA A 252 -0.13 -4.64 -9.48
N ALA A 253 -0.81 -3.54 -9.15
CA ALA A 253 -0.62 -2.24 -9.80
C ALA A 253 0.81 -1.72 -9.66
N ALA A 254 1.38 -1.77 -8.46
CA ALA A 254 2.77 -1.36 -8.22
C ALA A 254 3.75 -2.20 -9.06
N GLY A 255 3.55 -3.51 -9.11
CA GLY A 255 4.35 -4.41 -9.93
C GLY A 255 4.29 -4.07 -11.42
N ASP A 256 3.10 -3.85 -11.95
CA ASP A 256 2.91 -3.46 -13.35
C ASP A 256 3.60 -2.13 -13.68
N ARG A 257 3.43 -1.13 -12.82
CA ARG A 257 4.05 0.19 -13.01
C ARG A 257 5.58 0.14 -12.94
N TRP A 258 6.13 -0.63 -12.01
CA TRP A 258 7.58 -0.77 -11.89
C TRP A 258 8.20 -1.59 -13.04
N ASN A 259 7.45 -2.49 -13.65
CA ASN A 259 7.90 -3.25 -14.82
C ASN A 259 7.84 -2.46 -16.13
N ASP A 260 7.04 -1.40 -16.21
CA ASP A 260 7.01 -0.52 -17.38
C ASP A 260 8.28 0.37 -17.38
N PRO A 261 9.14 0.31 -18.41
CA PRO A 261 10.39 1.06 -18.42
C PRO A 261 10.21 2.58 -18.37
N GLN A 262 9.19 3.13 -19.00
CA GLN A 262 8.92 4.56 -18.99
C GLN A 262 8.40 5.01 -17.63
N MET A 263 7.40 4.32 -17.09
CA MET A 263 6.87 4.60 -15.75
C MET A 263 7.97 4.44 -14.68
N ARG A 264 8.77 3.39 -14.77
CA ARG A 264 9.92 3.20 -13.86
C ARG A 264 10.90 4.37 -13.94
N GLY A 265 11.14 4.92 -15.12
CA GLY A 265 11.99 6.07 -15.33
C GLY A 265 11.51 7.31 -14.57
N VAL A 266 10.22 7.64 -14.65
CA VAL A 266 9.65 8.78 -13.90
C VAL A 266 9.51 8.49 -12.41
N LEU A 267 9.23 7.24 -12.01
CA LEU A 267 9.23 6.83 -10.59
C LEU A 267 10.62 7.00 -9.96
N LYS A 268 11.68 6.62 -10.68
CA LYS A 268 13.06 6.84 -10.20
C LYS A 268 13.36 8.32 -10.01
N GLN A 269 12.89 9.19 -10.89
CA GLN A 269 13.04 10.63 -10.72
C GLN A 269 12.34 11.13 -9.45
N ALA A 270 11.12 10.66 -9.17
CA ALA A 270 10.42 10.98 -7.93
C ALA A 270 11.16 10.45 -6.68
N GLY A 271 11.67 9.23 -6.75
CA GLY A 271 12.48 8.65 -5.66
C GLY A 271 13.77 9.43 -5.40
N GLU A 272 14.41 9.92 -6.44
CA GLU A 272 15.60 10.76 -6.32
C GLU A 272 15.27 12.14 -5.73
N GLU A 273 14.14 12.72 -6.15
CA GLU A 273 13.66 14.00 -5.61
C GLU A 273 13.46 13.94 -4.09
N ILE A 274 12.71 12.96 -3.60
CA ILE A 274 12.44 12.82 -2.17
C ILE A 274 13.71 12.47 -1.38
N ARG A 275 14.56 11.59 -1.89
CA ARG A 275 15.83 11.20 -1.26
C ARG A 275 16.77 12.41 -1.09
N LYS A 276 17.00 13.17 -2.15
CA LYS A 276 17.86 14.36 -2.12
C LYS A 276 17.31 15.44 -1.18
N GLU A 277 16.02 15.64 -1.16
CA GLU A 277 15.37 16.59 -0.25
C GLU A 277 15.60 16.21 1.21
N LEU A 278 15.37 14.95 1.57
CA LEU A 278 15.56 14.46 2.94
C LEU A 278 17.05 14.44 3.34
N GLU A 279 17.93 14.10 2.44
CA GLU A 279 19.37 14.13 2.69
C GLU A 279 19.89 15.56 2.88
N TRP A 280 19.38 16.50 2.11
CA TRP A 280 19.69 17.91 2.32
C TRP A 280 19.20 18.42 3.68
N ARG A 281 17.96 18.11 4.05
CA ARG A 281 17.38 18.57 5.33
C ARG A 281 18.04 17.96 6.55
N THR A 282 18.51 16.75 6.47
CA THR A 282 19.21 16.05 7.57
C THR A 282 20.71 16.23 7.56
N GLY A 283 21.31 16.63 6.44
CA GLY A 283 22.76 16.69 6.25
C GLY A 283 23.44 15.33 6.24
N LYS A 284 22.70 14.24 5.99
CA LYS A 284 23.17 12.85 6.09
C LYS A 284 22.66 12.00 4.92
N PRO A 285 23.36 10.90 4.58
CA PRO A 285 22.78 9.85 3.73
C PRO A 285 21.49 9.32 4.36
N LEU A 286 20.51 8.97 3.53
CA LEU A 286 19.20 8.53 4.01
C LEU A 286 19.28 7.34 4.97
N ALA A 287 20.11 6.35 4.67
CA ALA A 287 20.28 5.18 5.54
C ALA A 287 20.74 5.55 6.97
N GLU A 288 21.65 6.53 7.09
CA GLU A 288 22.10 7.03 8.40
C GLU A 288 20.99 7.80 9.11
N ALA A 289 20.28 8.66 8.40
CA ALA A 289 19.15 9.40 8.95
C ALA A 289 18.03 8.48 9.46
N VAL A 290 17.74 7.41 8.71
CA VAL A 290 16.77 6.36 9.13
C VAL A 290 17.25 5.64 10.40
N ALA A 291 18.53 5.25 10.45
CA ALA A 291 19.08 4.51 11.59
C ALA A 291 19.08 5.32 12.90
N GLU A 292 19.21 6.64 12.81
CA GLU A 292 19.26 7.56 13.96
C GLU A 292 17.86 8.06 14.39
N ASP A 293 16.84 7.82 13.60
CA ASP A 293 15.49 8.32 13.84
C ASP A 293 14.70 7.42 14.81
N SER A 294 13.65 8.00 15.40
CA SER A 294 12.60 7.23 16.07
C SER A 294 11.67 6.64 15.01
N ALA A 295 11.80 5.36 14.76
CA ALA A 295 11.05 4.67 13.71
C ALA A 295 9.54 4.60 14.03
N TYR A 296 8.71 4.62 12.98
CA TYR A 296 7.27 4.32 13.05
C TYR A 296 7.01 2.98 13.76
N ARG A 297 7.73 1.96 13.32
CA ARG A 297 7.81 0.62 13.95
C ARG A 297 9.22 0.10 13.77
N SER A 298 9.68 -0.74 14.68
CA SER A 298 10.89 -1.54 14.39
C SER A 298 10.63 -2.42 13.17
N THR A 299 11.67 -2.81 12.46
CA THR A 299 11.53 -3.72 11.30
C THR A 299 10.80 -5.00 11.67
N LYS A 300 11.12 -5.60 12.82
CA LYS A 300 10.45 -6.81 13.31
C LYS A 300 8.95 -6.57 13.55
N ALA A 301 8.59 -5.48 14.19
CA ALA A 301 7.19 -5.14 14.45
C ALA A 301 6.43 -4.82 13.15
N ALA A 302 7.06 -4.09 12.22
CA ALA A 302 6.48 -3.76 10.93
C ALA A 302 6.15 -5.03 10.12
N VAL A 303 7.08 -5.98 10.05
CA VAL A 303 6.88 -7.26 9.36
C VAL A 303 5.76 -8.07 10.03
N ALA A 304 5.73 -8.13 11.37
CA ALA A 304 4.70 -8.85 12.10
C ALA A 304 3.29 -8.26 11.88
N GLU A 305 3.16 -6.94 11.95
CA GLU A 305 1.90 -6.23 11.69
C GLU A 305 1.42 -6.39 10.26
N TYR A 306 2.31 -6.26 9.29
CA TYR A 306 1.98 -6.47 7.89
C TYR A 306 1.49 -7.90 7.64
N THR A 307 2.18 -8.88 8.22
CA THR A 307 1.83 -10.31 8.07
C THR A 307 0.46 -10.61 8.66
N GLU A 308 0.17 -10.12 9.86
CA GLU A 308 -1.14 -10.28 10.51
C GLU A 308 -2.25 -9.67 9.64
N ARG A 309 -2.02 -8.50 9.08
CA ARG A 309 -2.99 -7.80 8.22
C ARG A 309 -3.13 -8.38 6.81
N MET A 310 -2.34 -9.38 6.46
CA MET A 310 -2.56 -10.14 5.23
C MET A 310 -3.74 -11.11 5.35
N THR A 311 -4.10 -11.53 6.55
CA THR A 311 -5.19 -12.48 6.81
C THR A 311 -6.29 -11.92 7.71
N HIS A 312 -6.04 -10.87 8.49
CA HIS A 312 -6.96 -10.28 9.46
C HIS A 312 -7.61 -11.30 10.40
N GLY A 313 -6.87 -12.36 10.76
CA GLY A 313 -7.34 -13.41 11.68
C GLY A 313 -8.17 -14.52 11.03
N PHE A 314 -8.41 -14.50 9.74
CA PHE A 314 -9.02 -15.64 9.04
C PHE A 314 -8.16 -16.88 9.13
N ASP A 315 -8.82 -18.01 9.29
CA ASP A 315 -8.22 -19.33 9.11
C ASP A 315 -8.17 -19.70 7.60
N PRO A 316 -7.26 -20.61 7.21
CA PRO A 316 -7.31 -21.19 5.87
C PRO A 316 -8.64 -21.89 5.60
N VAL A 317 -9.17 -21.72 4.38
CA VAL A 317 -10.40 -22.36 3.92
C VAL A 317 -10.19 -23.29 2.74
N GLY A 318 -9.01 -23.24 2.13
CA GLY A 318 -8.61 -24.04 0.98
C GLY A 318 -7.43 -24.96 1.27
N ASP A 319 -6.85 -25.50 0.21
CA ASP A 319 -5.65 -26.34 0.27
C ASP A 319 -4.47 -25.57 0.86
N THR A 320 -3.92 -26.05 1.95
CA THR A 320 -2.80 -25.42 2.67
C THR A 320 -1.42 -25.84 2.14
N ASP A 321 -1.38 -26.81 1.24
CA ASP A 321 -0.14 -27.37 0.68
C ASP A 321 0.09 -27.00 -0.80
N ALA A 322 -0.72 -26.09 -1.34
CA ALA A 322 -0.60 -25.67 -2.72
C ALA A 322 0.72 -24.91 -2.97
N ARG A 323 1.40 -25.29 -4.04
CA ARG A 323 2.62 -24.61 -4.45
C ARG A 323 2.30 -23.17 -4.89
N LEU A 324 3.13 -22.23 -4.44
CA LEU A 324 3.06 -20.84 -4.88
C LEU A 324 3.51 -20.70 -6.33
N THR A 325 2.70 -20.05 -7.16
CA THR A 325 3.15 -19.46 -8.40
C THR A 325 3.38 -17.98 -8.15
N VAL A 326 4.65 -17.55 -8.14
CA VAL A 326 4.99 -16.14 -7.92
C VAL A 326 4.46 -15.31 -9.08
N PRO A 327 3.65 -14.26 -8.81
CA PRO A 327 3.18 -13.37 -9.88
C PRO A 327 4.33 -12.81 -10.70
N GLN A 328 4.21 -12.84 -12.02
CA GLN A 328 5.28 -12.47 -12.93
C GLN A 328 5.81 -11.04 -12.70
N ALA A 329 4.94 -10.13 -12.28
CA ALA A 329 5.31 -8.75 -11.99
C ALA A 329 6.00 -8.55 -10.62
N ALA A 330 5.93 -9.52 -9.72
CA ALA A 330 6.38 -9.34 -8.34
C ALA A 330 7.90 -9.27 -8.14
N PRO A 331 8.74 -10.09 -8.81
CA PRO A 331 10.19 -10.08 -8.56
C PRO A 331 10.85 -8.73 -8.80
N ALA A 332 10.39 -7.93 -9.73
CA ALA A 332 10.93 -6.60 -10.01
C ALA A 332 10.80 -5.65 -8.81
N LEU A 333 9.82 -5.85 -7.93
CA LEU A 333 9.63 -5.03 -6.73
C LEU A 333 10.80 -5.16 -5.74
N LEU A 334 11.58 -6.25 -5.80
CA LEU A 334 12.77 -6.45 -4.98
C LEU A 334 14.06 -5.96 -5.65
N SER A 335 13.99 -5.37 -6.83
CA SER A 335 15.19 -5.01 -7.61
C SER A 335 16.09 -3.96 -6.96
N THR A 336 15.54 -3.08 -6.13
CA THR A 336 16.32 -2.04 -5.44
C THR A 336 16.86 -2.49 -4.08
N ALA A 337 16.14 -3.38 -3.40
CA ALA A 337 16.60 -3.98 -2.14
C ALA A 337 17.68 -5.04 -2.37
N PHE A 338 17.57 -5.81 -3.45
CA PHE A 338 18.49 -6.89 -3.82
C PHE A 338 18.95 -6.74 -5.27
N PRO A 339 19.72 -5.69 -5.59
CA PRO A 339 20.14 -5.40 -6.98
C PRO A 339 21.07 -6.48 -7.55
N GLU A 340 21.81 -7.20 -6.69
CA GLU A 340 22.73 -8.26 -7.05
C GLU A 340 22.04 -9.59 -7.41
N LEU A 341 20.77 -9.76 -7.02
CA LEU A 341 20.02 -10.98 -7.31
C LEU A 341 19.46 -10.97 -8.73
N SER A 342 19.42 -12.14 -9.36
CA SER A 342 18.71 -12.35 -10.62
C SER A 342 17.18 -12.29 -10.39
N TRP A 343 16.42 -12.17 -11.47
CA TRP A 343 14.96 -12.29 -11.44
C TRP A 343 14.48 -13.56 -10.73
N ASP A 344 15.04 -14.70 -11.10
CA ASP A 344 14.69 -15.98 -10.51
C ASP A 344 15.02 -16.05 -9.01
N GLN A 345 16.16 -15.51 -8.61
CA GLN A 345 16.54 -15.44 -7.20
C GLN A 345 15.59 -14.54 -6.40
N ARG A 346 15.16 -13.39 -6.94
CA ARG A 346 14.14 -12.54 -6.29
C ARG A 346 12.80 -13.25 -6.18
N ALA A 347 12.40 -14.00 -7.21
CA ALA A 347 11.19 -14.83 -7.15
C ALA A 347 11.27 -15.87 -6.03
N ARG A 348 12.45 -16.49 -5.83
CA ARG A 348 12.66 -17.44 -4.72
C ARG A 348 12.65 -16.77 -3.35
N VAL A 349 13.13 -15.55 -3.23
CA VAL A 349 12.98 -14.76 -1.98
C VAL A 349 11.50 -14.54 -1.66
N LEU A 350 10.70 -14.15 -2.65
CA LEU A 350 9.25 -13.98 -2.49
C LEU A 350 8.57 -15.30 -2.09
N ALA A 351 8.95 -16.41 -2.71
CA ALA A 351 8.39 -17.72 -2.37
C ALA A 351 8.77 -18.16 -0.94
N ALA A 352 10.02 -17.92 -0.53
CA ALA A 352 10.51 -18.28 0.81
C ALA A 352 9.86 -17.47 1.94
N THR A 353 9.35 -16.27 1.65
CA THR A 353 8.74 -15.36 2.64
C THR A 353 7.22 -15.28 2.51
N ALA A 354 6.62 -15.99 1.56
CA ALA A 354 5.19 -15.97 1.31
C ALA A 354 4.37 -16.59 2.45
N LEU A 355 3.10 -16.21 2.51
CA LEU A 355 2.14 -16.93 3.35
C LEU A 355 1.91 -18.37 2.85
N PRO A 356 1.57 -19.31 3.74
CA PRO A 356 0.97 -20.58 3.32
C PRO A 356 -0.24 -20.37 2.43
N SER A 357 -0.58 -21.38 1.64
CA SER A 357 -1.78 -21.35 0.80
C SER A 357 -3.07 -21.54 1.59
N GLY A 358 -4.19 -21.28 0.95
CA GLY A 358 -5.51 -21.62 1.44
C GLY A 358 -6.25 -20.53 2.21
N TYR A 359 -5.64 -19.39 2.49
CA TYR A 359 -6.34 -18.27 3.10
C TYR A 359 -7.38 -17.66 2.14
N PRO A 360 -8.41 -16.98 2.67
CA PRO A 360 -9.39 -16.32 1.81
C PRO A 360 -8.76 -15.41 0.77
N LEU A 361 -9.25 -15.48 -0.47
CA LEU A 361 -8.76 -14.80 -1.68
C LEU A 361 -7.46 -15.39 -2.29
N ASP A 362 -6.85 -16.39 -1.68
CA ASP A 362 -5.81 -17.17 -2.37
C ASP A 362 -6.47 -18.07 -3.41
N ASP A 363 -6.50 -17.60 -4.64
CA ASP A 363 -7.14 -18.32 -5.74
C ASP A 363 -6.10 -18.91 -6.69
N GLN A 364 -6.06 -20.25 -6.70
CA GLN A 364 -5.16 -21.03 -7.54
C GLN A 364 -5.73 -21.32 -8.95
N THR A 365 -6.97 -20.88 -9.21
CA THR A 365 -7.73 -21.26 -10.41
C THR A 365 -7.93 -20.12 -11.43
N THR A 366 -7.41 -18.92 -11.14
CA THR A 366 -7.58 -17.75 -12.00
C THR A 366 -7.02 -17.96 -13.40
N ARG A 367 -7.58 -17.24 -14.39
CA ARG A 367 -7.12 -17.28 -15.78
C ARG A 367 -5.66 -16.86 -15.93
N GLY A 368 -5.22 -15.92 -15.14
CA GLY A 368 -3.84 -15.46 -15.06
C GLY A 368 -2.91 -16.42 -14.31
N ARG A 369 -3.39 -17.55 -13.84
CA ARG A 369 -2.71 -18.60 -13.07
C ARG A 369 -1.99 -18.13 -11.80
N ASP A 370 -1.34 -16.99 -11.86
CA ASP A 370 -0.56 -16.40 -10.79
C ASP A 370 -1.28 -15.22 -10.10
N ALA A 371 -2.35 -14.67 -10.72
CA ALA A 371 -3.00 -13.44 -10.27
C ALA A 371 -3.54 -13.54 -8.83
N GLY A 372 -4.24 -14.62 -8.50
CA GLY A 372 -4.77 -14.84 -7.15
C GLY A 372 -3.69 -15.07 -6.09
N ASN A 373 -2.50 -15.46 -6.49
CA ASN A 373 -1.36 -15.70 -5.58
C ASN A 373 -0.77 -14.40 -5.00
N TRP A 374 -1.15 -13.24 -5.49
CA TRP A 374 -0.81 -11.97 -4.82
C TRP A 374 -1.24 -11.95 -3.35
N GLN A 375 -2.27 -12.71 -2.99
CA GLN A 375 -2.68 -12.85 -1.59
C GLN A 375 -1.54 -13.35 -0.71
N ARG A 376 -0.71 -14.25 -1.19
CA ARG A 376 0.37 -14.91 -0.45
C ARG A 376 1.66 -14.09 -0.41
N ILE A 377 1.83 -13.08 -1.25
CA ILE A 377 3.06 -12.29 -1.33
C ILE A 377 3.19 -11.35 -0.15
N ASN A 378 4.15 -11.65 0.73
CA ASN A 378 4.49 -10.86 1.90
C ASN A 378 5.67 -9.95 1.58
N LEU A 379 5.40 -8.76 1.07
CA LEU A 379 6.45 -7.82 0.66
C LEU A 379 7.27 -7.33 1.85
N ALA A 380 6.66 -7.09 3.00
CA ALA A 380 7.41 -6.63 4.18
C ALA A 380 8.45 -7.66 4.63
N ALA A 381 8.06 -8.93 4.69
CA ALA A 381 8.99 -10.01 5.00
C ALA A 381 10.06 -10.19 3.92
N ALA A 382 9.70 -10.04 2.64
CA ALA A 382 10.65 -10.15 1.54
C ALA A 382 11.70 -9.03 1.55
N PHE A 383 11.29 -7.78 1.74
CA PHE A 383 12.23 -6.65 1.87
C PHE A 383 13.14 -6.77 3.10
N ALA A 384 12.64 -7.32 4.19
CA ALA A 384 13.38 -7.50 5.43
C ALA A 384 14.21 -8.80 5.49
N ALA A 385 14.14 -9.65 4.48
CA ALA A 385 14.80 -10.95 4.46
C ALA A 385 16.33 -10.81 4.48
N GLU A 386 16.96 -11.67 5.25
CA GLU A 386 18.42 -11.87 5.20
C GLU A 386 18.73 -12.86 4.06
N VAL A 387 19.38 -12.36 3.03
CA VAL A 387 19.67 -13.13 1.80
C VAL A 387 21.17 -13.26 1.59
N SER A 388 21.61 -14.46 1.30
CA SER A 388 22.99 -14.72 0.89
C SER A 388 23.03 -15.68 -0.30
N VAL A 389 24.08 -15.49 -1.14
CA VAL A 389 24.36 -16.37 -2.27
C VAL A 389 25.72 -17.00 -2.03
N GLY A 390 25.78 -18.32 -1.95
CA GLY A 390 27.01 -19.08 -1.80
C GLY A 390 27.90 -19.05 -3.04
N ALA A 391 29.15 -19.45 -2.90
CA ALA A 391 30.09 -19.55 -4.02
C ALA A 391 29.64 -20.51 -5.12
N ASP A 392 28.79 -21.47 -4.80
CA ASP A 392 28.16 -22.42 -5.72
C ASP A 392 26.84 -21.88 -6.34
N GLY A 393 26.47 -20.62 -6.02
CA GLY A 393 25.21 -20.02 -6.45
C GLY A 393 23.98 -20.41 -5.63
N ALA A 394 24.14 -21.17 -4.55
CA ALA A 394 23.05 -21.54 -3.67
C ALA A 394 22.50 -20.33 -2.93
N LEU A 395 21.17 -20.15 -2.98
CA LEU A 395 20.47 -19.05 -2.33
C LEU A 395 20.01 -19.48 -0.93
N THR A 396 20.28 -18.63 0.06
CA THR A 396 19.81 -18.81 1.44
C THR A 396 18.97 -17.58 1.82
N VAL A 397 17.78 -17.82 2.35
CA VAL A 397 16.86 -16.79 2.81
C VAL A 397 16.54 -17.06 4.29
N ASN A 398 16.84 -16.09 5.15
CA ASN A 398 16.65 -16.20 6.59
C ASN A 398 17.27 -17.49 7.19
N GLY A 399 18.45 -17.83 6.71
CA GLY A 399 19.21 -19.01 7.17
C GLY A 399 18.73 -20.36 6.60
N GLN A 400 17.76 -20.38 5.71
CA GLN A 400 17.24 -21.59 5.08
C GLN A 400 17.53 -21.60 3.58
N PRO A 401 17.83 -22.76 2.99
CA PRO A 401 17.94 -22.89 1.54
C PRO A 401 16.64 -22.51 0.84
N ALA A 402 16.72 -21.76 -0.28
CA ALA A 402 15.57 -21.27 -1.04
C ALA A 402 15.61 -21.71 -2.52
#